data_9863936fb14627ddb1a48301b584be0b
#
_entry.id   9863936fb14627ddb1a48301b584be0b
#
_cell.length_a   1.000
_cell.length_b   1.000
_cell.length_c   1.000
_cell.angle_alpha   90.00
_cell.angle_beta   90.00
_cell.angle_gamma   90.00
#
_symmetry.space_group_name_H-M   'P 1'
#
loop_
_entity.id
_entity.type
_entity.pdbx_description
1 polymer ?
#
loop_
_entity_poly.entity_id
_entity_poly.type
_entity_poly.pdbx_seq_one_letter_code
_entity_poly.pdbx_strand_id
1 'polypeptide(L)'
;MKVNSSEMVLQQMLQMQLMGQIMKSSFGDSSSFQIVLDSLLKAMENKDISASNNMLSLDSIANSGNKYYGARQRLEDAKREINNIKSEVRTGNVTIDSAVEKASRKYGIDKELLMAVIKQESDFNPNCVSNAGAKGLMQLMLGTAREVGVTNPFDIEQNIDGGTKYLKKMLDMHGNVKELALAAYNAGPGTLQWRGVKSVSDINKLPSETRNYVKNIMKNYGV
;
A
#
# COMPACT_ATOMS: atom_id res chain seq x y z
N MET A 1 -29.66 32.03 -4.67
CA MET A 1 -28.39 32.59 -5.18
C MET A 1 -28.03 31.82 -6.44
N LYS A 2 -28.06 32.44 -7.61
CA LYS A 2 -27.60 31.80 -8.87
C LYS A 2 -26.08 31.87 -8.88
N VAL A 3 -25.42 30.75 -8.70
CA VAL A 3 -23.98 30.64 -8.88
C VAL A 3 -23.68 30.91 -10.35
N ASN A 4 -22.84 31.92 -10.60
CA ASN A 4 -22.53 32.40 -11.96
C ASN A 4 -21.75 31.29 -12.67
N SER A 5 -22.17 30.92 -13.89
CA SER A 5 -21.55 29.84 -14.67
C SER A 5 -20.05 30.07 -14.90
N SER A 6 -19.60 31.33 -14.90
CA SER A 6 -18.19 31.72 -15.00
C SER A 6 -17.36 31.33 -13.75
N GLU A 7 -17.92 31.41 -12.54
CA GLU A 7 -17.23 31.01 -11.30
C GLU A 7 -17.07 29.49 -11.21
N MET A 8 -18.07 28.75 -11.67
CA MET A 8 -18.03 27.29 -11.69
C MET A 8 -16.97 26.76 -12.66
N VAL A 9 -16.83 27.39 -13.83
CA VAL A 9 -15.79 27.07 -14.82
C VAL A 9 -14.40 27.40 -14.28
N LEU A 10 -14.24 28.55 -13.61
CA LEU A 10 -12.97 28.96 -13.00
C LEU A 10 -12.55 28.00 -11.87
N GLN A 11 -13.48 27.57 -11.04
CA GLN A 11 -13.25 26.64 -9.95
C GLN A 11 -12.87 25.24 -10.46
N GLN A 12 -13.51 24.77 -11.55
CA GLN A 12 -13.15 23.54 -12.23
C GLN A 12 -11.76 23.60 -12.87
N MET A 13 -11.41 24.73 -13.51
CA MET A 13 -10.06 24.94 -14.06
C MET A 13 -8.97 24.92 -12.98
N LEU A 14 -9.19 25.59 -11.85
CA LEU A 14 -8.26 25.63 -10.73
C LEU A 14 -8.08 24.22 -10.11
N GLN A 15 -9.16 23.47 -9.99
CA GLN A 15 -9.13 22.10 -9.45
C GLN A 15 -8.37 21.14 -10.37
N MET A 16 -8.50 21.30 -11.71
CA MET A 16 -7.75 20.51 -12.68
C MET A 16 -6.27 20.90 -12.73
N GLN A 17 -5.95 22.19 -12.60
CA GLN A 17 -4.57 22.66 -12.58
C GLN A 17 -3.83 22.14 -11.33
N LEU A 18 -4.52 22.12 -10.18
CA LEU A 18 -4.02 21.55 -8.93
C LEU A 18 -3.84 20.04 -9.04
N MET A 19 -4.81 19.35 -9.64
CA MET A 19 -4.76 17.91 -9.88
C MET A 19 -3.63 17.52 -10.85
N GLY A 20 -3.40 18.33 -11.90
CA GLY A 20 -2.27 18.20 -12.81
C GLY A 20 -0.90 18.38 -12.14
N GLN A 21 -0.78 19.33 -11.19
CA GLN A 21 0.44 19.50 -10.41
C GLN A 21 0.70 18.35 -9.43
N ILE A 22 -0.34 17.86 -8.74
CA ILE A 22 -0.25 16.73 -7.83
C ILE A 22 0.12 15.45 -8.59
N MET A 23 -0.49 15.22 -9.74
CA MET A 23 -0.18 14.06 -10.58
C MET A 23 1.22 14.15 -11.20
N LYS A 24 1.66 15.34 -11.64
CA LYS A 24 3.02 15.54 -12.17
C LYS A 24 4.10 15.27 -11.09
N SER A 25 3.83 15.67 -9.84
CA SER A 25 4.75 15.39 -8.72
C SER A 25 4.78 13.92 -8.31
N SER A 26 3.68 13.18 -8.54
CA SER A 26 3.54 11.78 -8.13
C SER A 26 3.99 10.77 -9.20
N PHE A 27 3.88 11.11 -10.49
CA PHE A 27 4.10 10.18 -11.61
C PHE A 27 5.26 10.55 -12.54
N GLY A 28 5.99 11.64 -12.27
CA GLY A 28 7.10 12.11 -13.11
C GLY A 28 6.66 12.48 -14.54
N ASP A 29 7.63 12.70 -15.42
CA ASP A 29 7.40 13.03 -16.85
C ASP A 29 7.06 11.77 -17.69
N SER A 30 6.05 10.99 -17.32
CA SER A 30 5.62 9.90 -18.20
C SER A 30 4.87 10.46 -19.41
N SER A 31 5.34 10.12 -20.61
CA SER A 31 4.75 10.55 -21.87
C SER A 31 3.27 10.14 -22.01
N SER A 32 2.85 9.08 -21.33
CA SER A 32 1.47 8.60 -21.30
C SER A 32 0.52 9.55 -20.56
N PHE A 33 0.99 10.19 -19.48
CA PHE A 33 0.21 11.18 -18.75
C PHE A 33 0.00 12.46 -19.54
N GLN A 34 1.03 12.94 -20.27
CA GLN A 34 0.91 14.12 -21.11
C GLN A 34 -0.12 13.94 -22.23
N ILE A 35 -0.22 12.74 -22.82
CA ILE A 35 -1.19 12.43 -23.87
C ILE A 35 -2.63 12.44 -23.33
N VAL A 36 -2.86 11.93 -22.12
CA VAL A 36 -4.19 11.94 -21.47
C VAL A 36 -4.58 13.37 -21.12
N LEU A 37 -3.66 14.16 -20.56
CA LEU A 37 -3.89 15.56 -20.20
C LEU A 37 -4.18 16.42 -21.43
N ASP A 38 -3.42 16.25 -22.51
CA ASP A 38 -3.60 16.98 -23.79
C ASP A 38 -4.93 16.63 -24.46
N SER A 39 -5.35 15.36 -24.36
CA SER A 39 -6.65 14.90 -24.86
C SER A 39 -7.82 15.46 -24.05
N LEU A 40 -7.65 15.61 -22.72
CA LEU A 40 -8.65 16.21 -21.84
C LEU A 40 -8.78 17.72 -22.07
N LEU A 41 -7.66 18.44 -22.23
CA LEU A 41 -7.63 19.87 -22.53
C LEU A 41 -8.27 20.17 -23.90
N LYS A 42 -7.97 19.35 -24.90
CA LYS A 42 -8.57 19.49 -26.25
C LYS A 42 -10.08 19.24 -26.27
N ALA A 43 -10.57 18.31 -25.43
CA ALA A 43 -12.00 18.03 -25.26
C ALA A 43 -12.74 19.21 -24.62
N MET A 44 -12.05 19.97 -23.74
CA MET A 44 -12.63 21.14 -23.06
C MET A 44 -12.62 22.42 -23.95
N GLU A 45 -11.65 22.57 -24.83
CA GLU A 45 -11.61 23.70 -25.82
C GLU A 45 -12.78 23.66 -26.80
N ASN A 46 -13.31 22.48 -27.10
CA ASN A 46 -14.39 22.28 -28.09
C ASN A 46 -15.81 22.42 -27.54
N LYS A 47 -16.04 23.13 -26.43
CA LYS A 47 -17.34 23.62 -25.91
C LYS A 47 -18.59 22.71 -25.99
N ASP A 48 -18.45 21.40 -26.14
CA ASP A 48 -19.57 20.44 -26.15
C ASP A 48 -19.62 19.65 -24.85
N ILE A 49 -20.23 20.28 -23.82
CA ILE A 49 -20.40 19.71 -22.49
C ILE A 49 -21.31 18.45 -22.50
N SER A 50 -22.12 18.27 -23.55
CA SER A 50 -22.94 17.06 -23.74
C SER A 50 -22.12 15.82 -24.16
N ALA A 51 -20.92 16.01 -24.70
CA ALA A 51 -20.00 14.93 -25.07
C ALA A 51 -19.23 14.34 -23.86
N SER A 52 -19.12 15.07 -22.75
CA SER A 52 -18.31 14.61 -21.59
C SER A 52 -18.89 13.38 -20.89
N ASN A 53 -20.20 13.16 -20.93
CA ASN A 53 -20.83 11.97 -20.35
C ASN A 53 -20.76 10.75 -21.29
N ASN A 54 -20.56 10.95 -22.61
CA ASN A 54 -20.38 9.87 -23.58
C ASN A 54 -18.90 9.57 -23.87
N MET A 55 -17.98 10.46 -23.50
CA MET A 55 -16.52 10.26 -23.70
C MET A 55 -15.89 9.27 -22.70
N LEU A 56 -16.65 8.87 -21.67
CA LEU A 56 -16.26 7.81 -20.74
C LEU A 56 -16.62 6.40 -21.26
N SER A 57 -17.32 6.27 -22.38
CA SER A 57 -17.46 4.99 -23.07
C SER A 57 -16.34 4.85 -24.11
N LEU A 58 -15.22 4.31 -23.67
CA LEU A 58 -14.03 3.96 -24.47
C LEU A 58 -14.33 3.05 -25.69
N ASP A 59 -15.54 2.52 -25.77
CA ASP A 59 -16.00 1.65 -26.87
C ASP A 59 -16.28 2.40 -28.19
N SER A 60 -16.54 3.70 -28.14
CA SER A 60 -16.77 4.50 -29.36
C SER A 60 -15.49 4.83 -30.13
N ILE A 61 -14.33 4.82 -29.46
CA ILE A 61 -13.01 5.05 -30.09
C ILE A 61 -12.47 3.75 -30.72
N ALA A 62 -12.91 2.60 -30.26
CA ALA A 62 -12.45 1.30 -30.73
C ALA A 62 -13.00 0.90 -32.12
N ASN A 63 -14.05 1.58 -32.62
CA ASN A 63 -14.79 1.15 -33.81
C ASN A 63 -14.47 1.88 -35.12
N SER A 64 -13.54 2.86 -35.11
CA SER A 64 -13.05 3.49 -36.33
C SER A 64 -11.77 2.84 -36.83
N GLY A 65 -11.92 2.12 -37.92
CA GLY A 65 -10.98 1.15 -38.48
C GLY A 65 -9.52 1.60 -38.66
N ASN A 66 -8.67 0.66 -38.49
CA ASN A 66 -7.29 0.42 -39.01
C ASN A 66 -6.24 1.53 -39.03
N LYS A 67 -6.53 2.77 -38.67
CA LYS A 67 -5.55 3.88 -38.66
C LYS A 67 -4.87 4.11 -37.32
N TYR A 68 -5.28 3.36 -36.26
CA TYR A 68 -4.89 3.60 -34.87
C TYR A 68 -4.33 2.39 -34.13
N TYR A 69 -3.67 1.46 -34.82
CA TYR A 69 -3.09 0.25 -34.17
C TYR A 69 -2.18 0.61 -32.99
N GLY A 70 -1.37 1.66 -33.11
CA GLY A 70 -0.51 2.13 -32.03
C GLY A 70 -1.23 2.87 -30.90
N ALA A 71 -2.40 3.44 -31.15
CA ALA A 71 -3.22 4.10 -30.11
C ALA A 71 -3.99 3.06 -29.29
N ARG A 72 -4.43 1.97 -29.91
CA ARG A 72 -5.11 0.87 -29.23
C ARG A 72 -4.18 0.12 -28.27
N GLN A 73 -2.94 -0.13 -28.69
CA GLN A 73 -1.93 -0.76 -27.83
C GLN A 73 -1.65 0.12 -26.60
N ARG A 74 -1.44 1.42 -26.82
CA ARG A 74 -1.22 2.38 -25.73
C ARG A 74 -2.41 2.50 -24.78
N LEU A 75 -3.63 2.38 -25.30
CA LEU A 75 -4.85 2.37 -24.48
C LEU A 75 -4.95 1.10 -23.63
N GLU A 76 -4.61 -0.05 -24.16
CA GLU A 76 -4.60 -1.31 -23.39
C GLU A 76 -3.48 -1.31 -22.32
N ASP A 77 -2.33 -0.72 -22.62
CA ASP A 77 -1.25 -0.56 -21.67
C ASP A 77 -1.64 0.43 -20.56
N ALA A 78 -2.29 1.54 -20.90
CA ALA A 78 -2.85 2.48 -19.92
C ALA A 78 -3.98 1.85 -19.06
N LYS A 79 -4.83 1.00 -19.65
CA LYS A 79 -5.85 0.23 -18.90
C LYS A 79 -5.19 -0.76 -17.93
N ARG A 80 -4.10 -1.43 -18.34
CA ARG A 80 -3.32 -2.32 -17.45
C ARG A 80 -2.70 -1.55 -16.30
N GLU A 81 -2.10 -0.39 -16.58
CA GLU A 81 -1.55 0.50 -15.54
C GLU A 81 -2.64 1.02 -14.59
N ILE A 82 -3.79 1.46 -15.12
CA ILE A 82 -4.94 1.89 -14.29
C ILE A 82 -5.48 0.72 -13.46
N ASN A 83 -5.51 -0.50 -13.99
CA ASN A 83 -5.94 -1.68 -13.23
C ASN A 83 -4.90 -2.09 -12.18
N ASN A 84 -3.60 -1.93 -12.45
CA ASN A 84 -2.55 -2.09 -11.45
C ASN A 84 -2.69 -1.04 -10.33
N ILE A 85 -2.86 0.25 -10.70
CA ILE A 85 -3.12 1.33 -9.74
C ILE A 85 -4.42 1.07 -8.96
N LYS A 86 -5.48 0.58 -9.62
CA LYS A 86 -6.72 0.18 -8.92
C LYS A 86 -6.54 -1.03 -8.01
N SER A 87 -5.65 -1.96 -8.32
CA SER A 87 -5.31 -3.08 -7.42
C SER A 87 -4.52 -2.59 -6.21
N GLU A 88 -3.61 -1.63 -6.40
CA GLU A 88 -2.86 -0.96 -5.34
C GLU A 88 -3.76 -0.06 -4.48
N VAL A 89 -4.72 0.65 -5.09
CA VAL A 89 -5.73 1.46 -4.38
C VAL A 89 -6.77 0.59 -3.63
N ARG A 90 -6.88 -0.69 -3.94
CA ARG A 90 -7.78 -1.61 -3.20
C ARG A 90 -7.36 -1.87 -1.76
N THR A 91 -6.11 -1.62 -1.37
CA THR A 91 -5.70 -1.59 0.03
C THR A 91 -6.19 -0.32 0.74
N GLY A 92 -6.71 0.67 0.00
CA GLY A 92 -7.22 1.94 0.53
C GLY A 92 -6.12 2.88 1.04
N ASN A 93 -4.83 2.52 0.88
CA ASN A 93 -3.75 3.36 1.38
C ASN A 93 -2.45 3.18 0.57
N VAL A 94 -2.29 3.99 -0.48
CA VAL A 94 -1.08 4.04 -1.33
C VAL A 94 0.19 4.25 -0.50
N THR A 95 0.08 4.97 0.61
CA THR A 95 1.18 5.25 1.52
C THR A 95 1.69 3.99 2.24
N ILE A 96 0.80 3.07 2.63
CA ILE A 96 1.18 1.78 3.26
C ILE A 96 1.95 0.92 2.26
N ASP A 97 1.45 0.76 1.04
CA ASP A 97 2.11 -0.07 0.02
C ASP A 97 3.52 0.45 -0.32
N SER A 98 3.67 1.76 -0.47
CA SER A 98 4.99 2.36 -0.75
C SER A 98 5.95 2.22 0.43
N ALA A 99 5.49 2.36 1.66
CA ALA A 99 6.30 2.18 2.86
C ALA A 99 6.73 0.71 3.04
N VAL A 100 5.82 -0.25 2.77
CA VAL A 100 6.12 -1.68 2.79
C VAL A 100 7.14 -2.04 1.71
N GLU A 101 6.99 -1.54 0.49
CA GLU A 101 7.94 -1.78 -0.61
C GLU A 101 9.35 -1.28 -0.25
N LYS A 102 9.44 -0.05 0.32
CA LYS A 102 10.69 0.54 0.78
C LYS A 102 11.35 -0.29 1.90
N ALA A 103 10.55 -0.74 2.89
CA ALA A 103 11.04 -1.54 3.99
C ALA A 103 11.45 -2.95 3.54
N SER A 104 10.68 -3.59 2.66
CA SER A 104 10.99 -4.88 2.03
C SER A 104 12.38 -4.86 1.38
N ARG A 105 12.64 -3.88 0.53
CA ARG A 105 13.95 -3.71 -0.13
C ARG A 105 15.08 -3.43 0.87
N LYS A 106 14.82 -2.57 1.86
CA LYS A 106 15.83 -2.15 2.84
C LYS A 106 16.30 -3.30 3.72
N TYR A 107 15.37 -4.18 4.14
CA TYR A 107 15.66 -5.27 5.08
C TYR A 107 15.72 -6.66 4.44
N GLY A 108 15.43 -6.77 3.14
CA GLY A 108 15.45 -8.05 2.43
C GLY A 108 14.38 -9.03 2.92
N ILE A 109 13.17 -8.52 3.25
CA ILE A 109 12.03 -9.32 3.68
C ILE A 109 10.95 -9.25 2.61
N ASP A 110 10.31 -10.37 2.30
CA ASP A 110 9.25 -10.45 1.30
C ASP A 110 8.12 -9.47 1.62
N LYS A 111 7.68 -8.70 0.61
CA LYS A 111 6.58 -7.75 0.71
C LYS A 111 5.30 -8.41 1.21
N GLU A 112 5.02 -9.60 0.68
CA GLU A 112 3.83 -10.40 1.03
C GLU A 112 3.84 -10.81 2.51
N LEU A 113 5.02 -11.14 3.07
CA LEU A 113 5.15 -11.44 4.49
C LEU A 113 4.88 -10.20 5.35
N LEU A 114 5.41 -9.04 4.97
CA LEU A 114 5.14 -7.78 5.68
C LEU A 114 3.67 -7.41 5.64
N MET A 115 3.01 -7.55 4.49
CA MET A 115 1.56 -7.31 4.33
C MET A 115 0.73 -8.25 5.19
N ALA A 116 1.11 -9.55 5.27
CA ALA A 116 0.43 -10.52 6.12
C ALA A 116 0.59 -10.20 7.62
N VAL A 117 1.76 -9.71 8.03
CA VAL A 117 2.00 -9.25 9.42
C VAL A 117 1.14 -8.01 9.71
N ILE A 118 1.18 -6.97 8.87
CA ILE A 118 0.39 -5.74 9.07
C ILE A 118 -1.10 -6.05 9.13
N LYS A 119 -1.58 -6.93 8.26
CA LYS A 119 -2.98 -7.38 8.30
C LYS A 119 -3.33 -8.03 9.63
N GLN A 120 -2.50 -8.92 10.15
CA GLN A 120 -2.73 -9.62 11.41
C GLN A 120 -2.65 -8.66 12.61
N GLU A 121 -1.78 -7.66 12.59
CA GLU A 121 -1.54 -6.73 13.70
C GLU A 121 -2.60 -5.64 13.80
N SER A 122 -3.02 -5.07 12.69
CA SER A 122 -3.87 -3.85 12.69
C SER A 122 -5.00 -3.86 11.68
N ASP A 123 -5.10 -4.88 10.83
CA ASP A 123 -5.96 -4.86 9.64
C ASP A 123 -5.79 -3.57 8.81
N PHE A 124 -4.52 -3.15 8.65
CA PHE A 124 -4.09 -1.93 7.95
C PHE A 124 -4.56 -0.60 8.60
N ASN A 125 -4.94 -0.60 9.86
CA ASN A 125 -5.32 0.62 10.57
C ASN A 125 -4.07 1.29 11.20
N PRO A 126 -3.59 2.45 10.70
CA PRO A 126 -2.41 3.12 11.23
C PRO A 126 -2.63 3.69 12.65
N ASN A 127 -3.88 3.89 13.06
CA ASN A 127 -4.23 4.41 14.38
C ASN A 127 -4.60 3.30 15.38
N CYS A 128 -4.34 2.04 15.07
CA CYS A 128 -4.65 0.91 15.92
C CYS A 128 -3.88 0.98 17.25
N VAL A 129 -4.59 0.74 18.36
CA VAL A 129 -4.01 0.62 19.71
C VAL A 129 -4.59 -0.62 20.36
N SER A 130 -3.73 -1.55 20.80
CA SER A 130 -4.16 -2.74 21.53
C SER A 130 -4.41 -2.44 23.01
N ASN A 131 -5.13 -3.32 23.69
CA ASN A 131 -5.34 -3.24 25.15
C ASN A 131 -4.02 -3.27 25.94
N ALA A 132 -2.97 -3.89 25.40
CA ALA A 132 -1.64 -3.93 25.99
C ALA A 132 -0.79 -2.68 25.68
N GLY A 133 -1.30 -1.74 24.86
CA GLY A 133 -0.63 -0.49 24.49
C GLY A 133 0.31 -0.60 23.29
N ALA A 134 0.24 -1.68 22.49
CA ALA A 134 0.90 -1.75 21.21
C ALA A 134 0.24 -0.78 20.22
N LYS A 135 1.01 -0.16 19.31
CA LYS A 135 0.55 0.97 18.48
C LYS A 135 0.92 0.82 17.01
N GLY A 136 0.01 1.31 16.16
CA GLY A 136 0.21 1.49 14.72
C GLY A 136 0.10 0.20 13.91
N LEU A 137 0.53 0.26 12.66
CA LEU A 137 0.35 -0.79 11.65
C LEU A 137 0.97 -2.13 12.03
N MET A 138 2.15 -2.12 12.63
CA MET A 138 2.89 -3.31 13.05
C MET A 138 2.87 -3.51 14.57
N GLN A 139 1.95 -2.84 15.29
CA GLN A 139 1.68 -2.99 16.72
C GLN A 139 2.95 -2.99 17.58
N LEU A 140 3.72 -1.92 17.49
CA LEU A 140 4.94 -1.80 18.28
C LEU A 140 4.62 -1.42 19.73
N MET A 141 5.13 -2.21 20.68
CA MET A 141 5.17 -1.82 22.08
C MET A 141 6.14 -0.66 22.29
N LEU A 142 5.88 0.19 23.27
CA LEU A 142 6.67 1.39 23.53
C LEU A 142 8.19 1.11 23.67
N GLY A 143 8.55 0.02 24.34
CA GLY A 143 9.95 -0.41 24.48
C GLY A 143 10.59 -0.75 23.13
N THR A 144 9.87 -1.56 22.33
CA THR A 144 10.31 -1.95 20.98
C THR A 144 10.40 -0.74 20.06
N ALA A 145 9.41 0.16 20.07
CA ALA A 145 9.43 1.38 19.27
C ALA A 145 10.68 2.22 19.54
N ARG A 146 11.04 2.41 20.82
CA ARG A 146 12.27 3.11 21.22
C ARG A 146 13.53 2.39 20.74
N GLU A 147 13.59 1.06 20.91
CA GLU A 147 14.72 0.24 20.47
C GLU A 147 14.99 0.37 18.98
N VAL A 148 13.94 0.37 18.16
CA VAL A 148 14.10 0.47 16.70
C VAL A 148 14.17 1.90 16.17
N GLY A 149 13.99 2.92 17.02
CA GLY A 149 14.11 4.34 16.69
C GLY A 149 12.82 5.00 16.20
N VAL A 150 11.66 4.42 16.51
CA VAL A 150 10.34 4.98 16.18
C VAL A 150 9.96 6.03 17.21
N THR A 151 9.79 7.28 16.79
CA THR A 151 9.38 8.40 17.64
C THR A 151 7.88 8.66 17.60
N ASN A 152 7.24 8.43 16.45
CA ASN A 152 5.80 8.47 16.28
C ASN A 152 5.28 7.12 15.76
N PRO A 153 4.72 6.26 16.62
CA PRO A 153 4.23 4.92 16.20
C PRO A 153 2.97 4.95 15.34
N PHE A 154 2.32 6.09 15.16
CA PHE A 154 1.17 6.28 14.26
C PHE A 154 1.60 6.80 12.88
N ASP A 155 2.86 7.18 12.72
CA ASP A 155 3.44 7.51 11.41
C ASP A 155 3.66 6.22 10.63
N ILE A 156 3.09 6.16 9.42
CA ILE A 156 3.08 4.96 8.58
C ILE A 156 4.50 4.50 8.25
N GLU A 157 5.36 5.43 7.80
CA GLU A 157 6.73 5.08 7.40
C GLU A 157 7.57 4.65 8.59
N GLN A 158 7.51 5.39 9.71
CA GLN A 158 8.28 5.03 10.90
C GLN A 158 7.85 3.70 11.49
N ASN A 159 6.54 3.45 11.55
CA ASN A 159 6.01 2.22 12.13
C ASN A 159 6.39 1.00 11.30
N ILE A 160 6.21 1.08 9.97
CA ILE A 160 6.57 -0.02 9.05
C ILE A 160 8.09 -0.23 9.02
N ASP A 161 8.90 0.83 8.94
CA ASP A 161 10.36 0.69 8.97
C ASP A 161 10.84 0.06 10.27
N GLY A 162 10.37 0.56 11.42
CA GLY A 162 10.73 0.03 12.74
C GLY A 162 10.24 -1.39 12.99
N GLY A 163 8.98 -1.69 12.62
CA GLY A 163 8.40 -3.03 12.75
C GLY A 163 9.13 -4.05 11.87
N THR A 164 9.45 -3.66 10.63
CA THR A 164 10.24 -4.50 9.72
C THR A 164 11.66 -4.73 10.24
N LYS A 165 12.30 -3.70 10.78
CA LYS A 165 13.62 -3.83 11.45
C LYS A 165 13.57 -4.82 12.62
N TYR A 166 12.51 -4.76 13.43
CA TYR A 166 12.32 -5.70 14.54
C TYR A 166 12.07 -7.13 14.04
N LEU A 167 11.24 -7.29 12.99
CA LEU A 167 11.01 -8.60 12.38
C LEU A 167 12.30 -9.16 11.78
N LYS A 168 13.13 -8.33 11.12
CA LYS A 168 14.45 -8.74 10.62
C LYS A 168 15.34 -9.27 11.74
N LYS A 169 15.38 -8.56 12.88
CA LYS A 169 16.12 -9.03 14.06
C LYS A 169 15.63 -10.41 14.52
N MET A 170 14.33 -10.65 14.53
CA MET A 170 13.78 -11.98 14.90
C MET A 170 14.15 -13.05 13.87
N LEU A 171 14.10 -12.74 12.57
CA LEU A 171 14.54 -13.66 11.50
C LEU A 171 16.03 -14.03 11.67
N ASP A 172 16.88 -13.06 11.91
CA ASP A 172 18.32 -13.28 12.10
C ASP A 172 18.61 -14.14 13.35
N MET A 173 17.89 -13.90 14.44
CA MET A 173 18.02 -14.70 15.68
C MET A 173 17.58 -16.15 15.53
N HIS A 174 16.68 -16.43 14.59
CA HIS A 174 16.08 -17.75 14.40
C HIS A 174 16.45 -18.40 13.06
N GLY A 175 17.60 -18.04 12.48
CA GLY A 175 18.13 -18.68 11.27
C GLY A 175 17.23 -18.52 10.04
N ASN A 176 16.50 -17.40 9.94
CA ASN A 176 15.51 -17.10 8.90
C ASN A 176 14.30 -18.07 8.85
N VAL A 177 14.04 -18.82 9.91
CA VAL A 177 12.82 -19.63 10.05
C VAL A 177 11.66 -18.69 10.39
N LYS A 178 10.78 -18.46 9.40
CA LYS A 178 9.71 -17.47 9.47
C LYS A 178 8.76 -17.72 10.66
N GLU A 179 8.36 -18.98 10.89
CA GLU A 179 7.45 -19.34 11.97
C GLU A 179 8.02 -19.03 13.36
N LEU A 180 9.32 -19.28 13.56
CA LEU A 180 9.98 -18.94 14.82
C LEU A 180 10.17 -17.44 14.99
N ALA A 181 10.50 -16.73 13.91
CA ALA A 181 10.62 -15.27 13.92
C ALA A 181 9.29 -14.61 14.23
N LEU A 182 8.20 -15.05 13.63
CA LEU A 182 6.85 -14.57 13.89
C LEU A 182 6.40 -14.86 15.33
N ALA A 183 6.71 -16.05 15.83
CA ALA A 183 6.45 -16.41 17.24
C ALA A 183 7.23 -15.50 18.19
N ALA A 184 8.52 -15.21 17.88
CA ALA A 184 9.35 -14.31 18.66
C ALA A 184 8.90 -12.84 18.54
N TYR A 185 8.39 -12.43 17.38
CA TYR A 185 7.81 -11.11 17.17
C TYR A 185 6.62 -10.86 18.09
N ASN A 186 5.69 -11.82 18.15
CA ASN A 186 4.46 -11.71 18.94
C ASN A 186 4.71 -11.94 20.45
N ALA A 187 5.35 -13.06 20.84
CA ALA A 187 5.50 -13.43 22.23
C ALA A 187 6.74 -12.83 22.91
N GLY A 188 7.65 -12.25 22.13
CA GLY A 188 8.98 -11.83 22.56
C GLY A 188 10.01 -12.97 22.55
N PRO A 189 11.28 -12.69 22.14
CA PRO A 189 12.34 -13.72 22.05
C PRO A 189 12.65 -14.38 23.40
N GLY A 190 12.54 -13.64 24.51
CA GLY A 190 12.71 -14.19 25.86
C GLY A 190 11.69 -15.26 26.22
N THR A 191 10.46 -15.14 25.75
CA THR A 191 9.40 -16.15 25.95
C THR A 191 9.75 -17.46 25.25
N LEU A 192 10.26 -17.39 24.01
CA LEU A 192 10.69 -18.57 23.27
C LEU A 192 11.84 -19.27 24.00
N GLN A 193 12.83 -18.50 24.45
CA GLN A 193 13.97 -19.03 25.21
C GLN A 193 13.52 -19.70 26.52
N TRP A 194 12.67 -19.02 27.29
CA TRP A 194 12.18 -19.54 28.57
C TRP A 194 11.36 -20.82 28.42
N ARG A 195 10.57 -20.94 27.34
CA ARG A 195 9.78 -22.13 27.04
C ARG A 195 10.55 -23.23 26.28
N GLY A 196 11.83 -22.99 25.98
CA GLY A 196 12.68 -23.96 25.29
C GLY A 196 12.23 -24.22 23.84
N VAL A 197 11.72 -23.20 23.16
CA VAL A 197 11.31 -23.26 21.72
C VAL A 197 12.55 -23.09 20.86
N LYS A 198 12.95 -24.18 20.18
CA LYS A 198 14.15 -24.20 19.31
C LYS A 198 13.83 -24.58 17.85
N SER A 199 12.66 -25.16 17.62
CA SER A 199 12.22 -25.64 16.31
C SER A 199 10.74 -25.30 16.07
N VAL A 200 10.29 -25.39 14.82
CA VAL A 200 8.88 -25.16 14.45
C VAL A 200 7.94 -26.08 15.21
N SER A 201 8.34 -27.34 15.47
CA SER A 201 7.53 -28.28 16.24
C SER A 201 7.35 -27.87 17.72
N ASP A 202 8.25 -27.05 18.27
CA ASP A 202 8.14 -26.52 19.63
C ASP A 202 7.15 -25.36 19.79
N ILE A 203 6.63 -24.80 18.68
CA ILE A 203 5.65 -23.72 18.71
C ILE A 203 4.39 -24.13 19.50
N ASN A 204 4.09 -25.43 19.58
CA ASN A 204 2.99 -25.96 20.38
C ASN A 204 3.13 -25.67 21.91
N LYS A 205 4.34 -25.38 22.39
CA LYS A 205 4.63 -24.97 23.78
C LYS A 205 4.24 -23.53 24.10
N LEU A 206 3.99 -22.72 23.05
CA LEU A 206 3.62 -21.33 23.19
C LEU A 206 2.12 -21.15 23.49
N PRO A 207 1.69 -19.99 24.02
CA PRO A 207 0.28 -19.67 24.21
C PRO A 207 -0.53 -19.83 22.93
N SER A 208 -1.82 -20.14 23.05
CA SER A 208 -2.74 -20.30 21.92
C SER A 208 -2.79 -19.08 21.02
N GLU A 209 -2.71 -17.88 21.61
CA GLU A 209 -2.65 -16.61 20.90
C GLU A 209 -1.47 -16.59 19.91
N THR A 210 -0.25 -16.86 20.39
CA THR A 210 0.95 -16.86 19.54
C THR A 210 0.90 -17.96 18.49
N ARG A 211 0.40 -19.16 18.84
CA ARG A 211 0.22 -20.24 17.86
C ARG A 211 -0.72 -19.83 16.72
N ASN A 212 -1.86 -19.22 17.07
CA ASN A 212 -2.85 -18.75 16.10
C ASN A 212 -2.29 -17.59 15.28
N TYR A 213 -1.54 -16.67 15.89
CA TYR A 213 -0.84 -15.58 15.21
C TYR A 213 0.05 -16.11 14.08
N VAL A 214 0.96 -17.04 14.40
CA VAL A 214 1.84 -17.66 13.41
C VAL A 214 1.04 -18.35 12.31
N LYS A 215 0.06 -19.18 12.68
CA LYS A 215 -0.79 -19.91 11.73
C LYS A 215 -1.53 -18.98 10.77
N ASN A 216 -2.10 -17.90 11.28
CA ASN A 216 -2.86 -16.95 10.47
C ASN A 216 -1.96 -16.21 9.47
N ILE A 217 -0.78 -15.76 9.91
CA ILE A 217 0.17 -15.07 9.04
C ILE A 217 0.68 -16.01 7.96
N MET A 218 1.11 -17.21 8.30
CA MET A 218 1.61 -18.19 7.32
C MET A 218 0.54 -18.54 6.29
N LYS A 219 -0.72 -18.72 6.73
CA LYS A 219 -1.86 -18.93 5.82
C LYS A 219 -2.06 -17.72 4.87
N ASN A 220 -1.99 -16.50 5.38
CA ASN A 220 -2.16 -15.28 4.57
C ASN A 220 -0.96 -15.05 3.64
N TYR A 221 0.21 -15.50 4.03
CA TYR A 221 1.43 -15.45 3.23
C TYR A 221 1.45 -16.51 2.11
N GLY A 222 0.56 -17.51 2.15
CA GLY A 222 0.39 -18.51 1.08
C GLY A 222 1.23 -19.77 1.23
N VAL A 223 1.61 -20.13 2.46
CA VAL A 223 2.36 -21.35 2.78
C VAL A 223 1.60 -22.22 3.79
#